data_9522d4cfe7f5c01200f776c7ba156558
#
_entry.id   9522d4cfe7f5c01200f776c7ba156558
#
_cell.length_a   1.000
_cell.length_b   1.000
_cell.length_c   1.000
_cell.angle_alpha   90.00
_cell.angle_beta   90.00
_cell.angle_gamma   90.00
#
_symmetry.space_group_name_H-M   'P 1'
#
loop_
_entity.id
_entity.type
_entity.pdbx_description
1 polymer ?
#
loop_
_entity_poly.entity_id
_entity_poly.type
_entity_poly.pdbx_seq_one_letter_code
_entity_poly.pdbx_strand_id
1 'polypeptide(L)'
;MLKAIGAVAIYMVCRNIILNSKTTTIKIILTKTYLLSLASNLYNDKEKKMARLPYKVKDMELAVLGRKEIEISEHEMPGLMALREKYGKEKPLKGARIMGSLHMTVQTACLIETLVALGAEVRWCSCNIFSTQDTAAAAIAKAGVAVFAWKGESLEEYWWCTNEALTWPDGKGPDMIVDDGGDATLMIHMGVAAEKDPSILDKKPEGEDEAELIKFLKKSIKENPNKWTEIAKHVKGVSEETTTGVHRLYKMLENKELLFPAINVNDSVTKSKFDNLYGCRESLADGIKRATDVMIAGKVVCVCGYGDVGKGCAASMRGFGARVIITEIDPICALQAAMAGFEVTTVEDTLGIADIYVTTTGNRDIITAEHCAKMKDQAIVCNIGHFDNEIQMSRITTWPGIVRTNIKPQYDKWTYPDGHSIYILAEGRLVNLGCATGHASFVMSNSFTNQTLAQLHIWQNKLDVNVYILPKELDEEVARLHLAKIGVKLTKLTPAQADYIGVKVDGPFKNENYRY
;
A
#
# COMPACT_ATOMS: atom_id res chain seq x y z
N MET A 1 40.05 -4.89 6.85
CA MET A 1 41.40 -5.20 7.37
C MET A 1 42.44 -5.19 6.25
N LEU A 2 42.37 -5.94 5.18
CA LEU A 2 43.33 -5.95 4.06
C LEU A 2 43.60 -4.59 3.39
N LYS A 3 42.57 -3.73 3.21
CA LYS A 3 42.72 -2.38 2.64
C LYS A 3 43.47 -1.40 3.55
N ALA A 4 43.32 -1.53 4.88
CA ALA A 4 44.07 -0.72 5.84
C ALA A 4 45.54 -1.11 5.88
N ILE A 5 45.85 -2.38 5.70
CA ILE A 5 47.24 -2.89 5.63
C ILE A 5 47.94 -2.39 4.36
N GLY A 6 47.23 -2.35 3.23
CA GLY A 6 47.73 -1.80 1.96
C GLY A 6 48.07 -0.29 2.07
N ALA A 7 47.17 0.50 2.68
CA ALA A 7 47.41 1.93 2.90
C ALA A 7 48.60 2.23 3.82
N VAL A 8 48.78 1.45 4.87
CA VAL A 8 49.93 1.55 5.78
C VAL A 8 51.23 1.16 5.09
N ALA A 9 51.24 0.10 4.26
CA ALA A 9 52.42 -0.31 3.49
C ALA A 9 52.82 0.77 2.46
N ILE A 10 51.86 1.34 1.73
CA ILE A 10 52.12 2.44 0.79
C ILE A 10 52.63 3.68 1.53
N TYR A 11 52.07 4.01 2.69
CA TYR A 11 52.53 5.13 3.53
C TYR A 11 53.98 4.93 3.97
N MET A 12 54.35 3.71 4.42
CA MET A 12 55.75 3.41 4.83
C MET A 12 56.73 3.49 3.67
N VAL A 13 56.36 3.00 2.49
CA VAL A 13 57.19 3.10 1.29
C VAL A 13 57.38 4.55 0.86
N CYS A 14 56.28 5.33 0.77
CA CYS A 14 56.35 6.76 0.44
C CYS A 14 57.16 7.55 1.49
N ARG A 15 57.02 7.26 2.78
CA ARG A 15 57.78 7.87 3.86
C ARG A 15 59.28 7.60 3.73
N ASN A 16 59.69 6.38 3.40
CA ASN A 16 61.11 6.03 3.20
C ASN A 16 61.70 6.73 1.95
N ILE A 17 60.93 6.85 0.85
CA ILE A 17 61.35 7.57 -0.35
C ILE A 17 61.50 9.08 -0.06
N ILE A 18 60.53 9.68 0.69
CA ILE A 18 60.57 11.10 1.08
C ILE A 18 61.75 11.38 2.01
N LEU A 19 62.07 10.50 2.93
CA LEU A 19 63.18 10.66 3.87
C LEU A 19 64.56 10.54 3.19
N ASN A 20 64.67 9.71 2.14
CA ASN A 20 65.92 9.48 1.42
C ASN A 20 66.14 10.41 0.19
N SER A 21 65.19 11.22 -0.17
CA SER A 21 65.32 12.15 -1.30
C SER A 21 66.10 13.40 -0.93
N LYS A 22 67.14 13.72 -1.72
CA LYS A 22 68.02 14.90 -1.54
C LYS A 22 67.42 16.19 -2.15
N THR A 23 66.35 16.13 -2.92
CA THR A 23 65.78 17.29 -3.61
C THR A 23 64.39 17.66 -3.06
N THR A 24 64.24 18.92 -2.66
CA THR A 24 62.97 19.47 -2.10
C THR A 24 61.78 19.35 -3.06
N THR A 25 62.02 19.46 -4.37
CA THR A 25 61.02 19.38 -5.41
C THR A 25 60.36 18.00 -5.50
N ILE A 26 61.15 16.90 -5.37
CA ILE A 26 60.62 15.53 -5.39
C ILE A 26 59.75 15.25 -4.14
N LYS A 27 60.12 15.78 -2.97
CA LYS A 27 59.33 15.70 -1.75
C LYS A 27 57.96 16.36 -1.91
N ILE A 28 57.90 17.53 -2.49
CA ILE A 28 56.65 18.29 -2.71
C ILE A 28 55.75 17.58 -3.71
N ILE A 29 56.28 17.05 -4.81
CA ILE A 29 55.52 16.31 -5.82
C ILE A 29 54.93 15.03 -5.24
N LEU A 30 55.72 14.22 -4.54
CA LEU A 30 55.26 12.96 -3.92
C LEU A 30 54.20 13.20 -2.85
N THR A 31 54.35 14.25 -2.03
CA THR A 31 53.36 14.62 -1.01
C THR A 31 52.05 15.11 -1.67
N LYS A 32 52.15 15.89 -2.71
CA LYS A 32 50.96 16.40 -3.45
C LYS A 32 50.23 15.26 -4.17
N THR A 33 50.94 14.32 -4.79
CA THR A 33 50.35 13.16 -5.47
C THR A 33 49.67 12.21 -4.45
N TYR A 34 50.26 12.02 -3.29
CA TYR A 34 49.68 11.21 -2.20
C TYR A 34 48.40 11.87 -1.63
N LEU A 35 48.44 13.19 -1.39
CA LEU A 35 47.28 13.94 -0.91
C LEU A 35 46.13 13.95 -1.95
N LEU A 36 46.44 14.05 -3.24
CA LEU A 36 45.44 13.96 -4.33
C LEU A 36 44.85 12.54 -4.42
N SER A 37 45.67 11.48 -4.25
CA SER A 37 45.17 10.10 -4.21
C SER A 37 44.29 9.85 -2.98
N LEU A 38 44.67 10.36 -1.81
CA LEU A 38 43.84 10.30 -0.59
C LEU A 38 42.53 11.08 -0.74
N ALA A 39 42.57 12.28 -1.33
CA ALA A 39 41.38 13.08 -1.61
C ALA A 39 40.46 12.41 -2.63
N SER A 40 41.02 11.80 -3.69
CA SER A 40 40.25 11.02 -4.68
C SER A 40 39.62 9.78 -4.06
N ASN A 41 40.34 9.07 -3.19
CA ASN A 41 39.77 7.90 -2.50
C ASN A 41 38.70 8.28 -1.47
N LEU A 42 38.87 9.39 -0.75
CA LEU A 42 37.88 9.94 0.17
C LEU A 42 36.67 10.50 -0.59
N TYR A 43 36.86 11.08 -1.76
CA TYR A 43 35.78 11.54 -2.64
C TYR A 43 35.00 10.36 -3.21
N ASN A 44 35.68 9.34 -3.75
CA ASN A 44 35.07 8.12 -4.25
C ASN A 44 34.36 7.30 -3.15
N ASP A 45 34.88 7.28 -1.91
CA ASP A 45 34.19 6.66 -0.76
C ASP A 45 33.00 7.47 -0.26
N LYS A 46 33.03 8.82 -0.39
CA LYS A 46 31.88 9.68 -0.15
C LYS A 46 30.81 9.52 -1.24
N GLU A 47 31.20 9.48 -2.51
CA GLU A 47 30.24 9.20 -3.61
C GLU A 47 29.65 7.79 -3.48
N LYS A 48 30.43 6.77 -3.11
CA LYS A 48 29.90 5.41 -2.85
C LYS A 48 29.01 5.33 -1.61
N LYS A 49 29.25 6.15 -0.58
CA LYS A 49 28.34 6.28 0.57
C LYS A 49 27.08 7.09 0.27
N MET A 50 27.12 7.95 -0.75
CA MET A 50 25.97 8.73 -1.21
C MET A 50 25.19 8.09 -2.37
N ALA A 51 25.71 7.04 -3.01
CA ALA A 51 24.96 6.27 -3.98
C ALA A 51 23.81 5.52 -3.25
N ARG A 52 22.57 6.00 -3.43
CA ARG A 52 21.39 5.32 -2.90
C ARG A 52 21.30 3.90 -3.45
N LEU A 53 20.77 3.00 -2.65
CA LEU A 53 20.54 1.63 -3.08
C LEU A 53 19.61 1.66 -4.32
N PRO A 54 19.91 0.88 -5.37
CA PRO A 54 19.03 0.79 -6.53
C PRO A 54 17.69 0.10 -6.18
N TYR A 55 17.68 -0.78 -5.21
CA TYR A 55 16.53 -1.50 -4.63
C TYR A 55 16.92 -2.16 -3.31
N LYS A 56 15.92 -2.59 -2.53
CA LYS A 56 16.08 -3.52 -1.40
C LYS A 56 14.87 -4.45 -1.33
N VAL A 57 15.09 -5.73 -1.57
CA VAL A 57 14.09 -6.81 -1.52
C VAL A 57 14.60 -7.96 -0.67
N LYS A 58 13.75 -8.91 -0.32
CA LYS A 58 14.07 -10.05 0.55
C LYS A 58 15.19 -10.92 0.00
N ASP A 59 14.98 -11.41 -1.24
CA ASP A 59 15.88 -12.34 -1.91
C ASP A 59 15.71 -12.25 -3.44
N MET A 60 16.78 -11.92 -4.15
CA MET A 60 16.76 -11.80 -5.61
C MET A 60 16.63 -13.13 -6.36
N GLU A 61 16.93 -14.26 -5.71
CA GLU A 61 16.75 -15.60 -6.30
C GLU A 61 15.28 -15.91 -6.59
N LEU A 62 14.36 -15.26 -5.88
CA LEU A 62 12.90 -15.38 -6.07
C LEU A 62 12.41 -14.76 -7.39
N ALA A 63 13.21 -13.96 -8.07
CA ALA A 63 12.81 -13.21 -9.26
C ALA A 63 12.35 -14.10 -10.43
N VAL A 64 12.89 -15.31 -10.56
CA VAL A 64 12.49 -16.24 -11.63
C VAL A 64 11.08 -16.76 -11.41
N LEU A 65 10.73 -17.09 -10.17
CA LEU A 65 9.36 -17.49 -9.81
C LEU A 65 8.40 -16.32 -9.96
N GLY A 66 8.79 -15.15 -9.41
CA GLY A 66 7.95 -13.95 -9.50
C GLY A 66 7.62 -13.54 -10.95
N ARG A 67 8.57 -13.70 -11.90
CA ARG A 67 8.27 -13.42 -13.31
C ARG A 67 7.15 -14.32 -13.86
N LYS A 68 7.16 -15.60 -13.53
CA LYS A 68 6.10 -16.53 -13.95
C LYS A 68 4.75 -16.21 -13.33
N GLU A 69 4.74 -15.82 -12.06
CA GLU A 69 3.51 -15.39 -11.35
C GLU A 69 2.95 -14.11 -11.98
N ILE A 70 3.80 -13.14 -12.35
CA ILE A 70 3.40 -11.92 -13.02
C ILE A 70 2.81 -12.21 -14.41
N GLU A 71 3.40 -13.12 -15.19
CA GLU A 71 2.88 -13.54 -16.50
C GLU A 71 1.47 -14.14 -16.40
N ILE A 72 1.20 -14.93 -15.36
CA ILE A 72 -0.14 -15.46 -15.08
C ILE A 72 -1.09 -14.31 -14.73
N SER A 73 -0.65 -13.38 -13.90
CA SER A 73 -1.44 -12.22 -13.50
C SER A 73 -1.78 -11.30 -14.67
N GLU A 74 -0.82 -11.03 -15.56
CA GLU A 74 -1.03 -10.24 -16.78
C GLU A 74 -2.15 -10.84 -17.66
N HIS A 75 -2.21 -12.17 -17.77
CA HIS A 75 -3.27 -12.83 -18.52
C HIS A 75 -4.67 -12.55 -17.95
N GLU A 76 -4.77 -12.34 -16.65
CA GLU A 76 -6.02 -12.05 -15.93
C GLU A 76 -6.29 -10.54 -15.73
N MET A 77 -5.41 -9.66 -16.27
CA MET A 77 -5.53 -8.20 -16.09
C MET A 77 -5.73 -7.46 -17.42
N PRO A 78 -6.88 -7.68 -18.11
CA PRO A 78 -7.09 -7.20 -19.48
C PRO A 78 -7.10 -5.67 -19.58
N GLY A 79 -7.53 -4.94 -18.55
CA GLY A 79 -7.54 -3.48 -18.56
C GLY A 79 -6.14 -2.90 -18.67
N LEU A 80 -5.19 -3.37 -17.85
CA LEU A 80 -3.80 -2.94 -17.91
C LEU A 80 -3.12 -3.32 -19.22
N MET A 81 -3.38 -4.54 -19.72
CA MET A 81 -2.81 -4.99 -21.00
C MET A 81 -3.32 -4.14 -22.17
N ALA A 82 -4.61 -3.78 -22.17
CA ALA A 82 -5.18 -2.89 -23.17
C ALA A 82 -4.56 -1.46 -23.10
N LEU A 83 -4.29 -0.93 -21.90
CA LEU A 83 -3.60 0.35 -21.78
C LEU A 83 -2.15 0.30 -22.28
N ARG A 84 -1.42 -0.80 -22.03
CA ARG A 84 -0.07 -1.00 -22.60
C ARG A 84 -0.12 -1.03 -24.13
N GLU A 85 -1.08 -1.73 -24.72
CA GLU A 85 -1.26 -1.79 -26.18
C GLU A 85 -1.60 -0.41 -26.76
N LYS A 86 -2.57 0.30 -26.12
CA LYS A 86 -3.06 1.60 -26.58
C LYS A 86 -2.00 2.70 -26.50
N TYR A 87 -1.26 2.77 -25.39
CA TYR A 87 -0.39 3.91 -25.06
C TYR A 87 1.11 3.60 -25.08
N GLY A 88 1.50 2.33 -25.12
CA GLY A 88 2.91 1.94 -24.98
C GLY A 88 3.83 2.50 -26.07
N LYS A 89 3.31 2.73 -27.29
CA LYS A 89 4.10 3.35 -28.39
C LYS A 89 4.27 4.86 -28.20
N GLU A 90 3.25 5.53 -27.71
CA GLU A 90 3.21 7.00 -27.54
C GLU A 90 3.96 7.46 -26.29
N LYS A 91 4.02 6.60 -25.27
CA LYS A 91 4.67 6.86 -23.99
C LYS A 91 4.22 8.18 -23.33
N PRO A 92 2.91 8.34 -23.05
CA PRO A 92 2.36 9.60 -22.56
C PRO A 92 2.89 10.02 -21.18
N LEU A 93 3.49 9.10 -20.41
CA LEU A 93 4.14 9.37 -19.11
C LEU A 93 5.65 9.60 -19.25
N LYS A 94 6.17 9.79 -20.46
CA LYS A 94 7.61 10.02 -20.66
C LYS A 94 8.09 11.22 -19.85
N GLY A 95 9.09 10.99 -19.01
CA GLY A 95 9.69 12.00 -18.13
C GLY A 95 9.00 12.16 -16.77
N ALA A 96 7.88 11.49 -16.54
CA ALA A 96 7.22 11.46 -15.25
C ALA A 96 7.98 10.56 -14.25
N ARG A 97 8.19 11.04 -13.04
CA ARG A 97 8.67 10.27 -11.90
C ARG A 97 7.49 9.90 -11.02
N ILE A 98 7.19 8.61 -10.92
CA ILE A 98 6.07 8.09 -10.14
C ILE A 98 6.60 7.29 -8.95
N MET A 99 6.21 7.71 -7.75
CA MET A 99 6.40 6.93 -6.53
C MET A 99 5.13 6.17 -6.22
N GLY A 100 5.25 4.87 -5.93
CA GLY A 100 4.13 4.09 -5.40
C GLY A 100 4.36 3.63 -3.98
N SER A 101 3.33 3.79 -3.16
CA SER A 101 3.18 3.24 -1.81
C SER A 101 1.90 2.41 -1.80
N LEU A 102 1.99 1.20 -2.32
CA LEU A 102 0.87 0.28 -2.47
C LEU A 102 1.39 -1.16 -2.40
N HIS A 103 0.58 -2.07 -1.85
CA HIS A 103 0.93 -3.48 -1.62
C HIS A 103 1.75 -4.09 -2.76
N MET A 104 2.98 -4.53 -2.48
CA MET A 104 3.89 -5.06 -3.51
C MET A 104 3.53 -6.53 -3.87
N THR A 105 2.41 -6.71 -4.56
CA THR A 105 1.90 -8.00 -5.03
C THR A 105 2.22 -8.25 -6.50
N VAL A 106 1.92 -9.43 -7.03
CA VAL A 106 2.07 -9.74 -8.47
C VAL A 106 1.16 -8.85 -9.33
N GLN A 107 -0.02 -8.48 -8.83
CA GLN A 107 -0.93 -7.56 -9.52
C GLN A 107 -0.33 -6.14 -9.59
N THR A 108 0.27 -5.69 -8.50
CA THR A 108 0.99 -4.41 -8.43
C THR A 108 2.20 -4.39 -9.35
N ALA A 109 2.88 -5.53 -9.51
CA ALA A 109 3.94 -5.66 -10.50
C ALA A 109 3.44 -5.37 -11.93
N CYS A 110 2.24 -5.83 -12.28
CA CYS A 110 1.61 -5.51 -13.56
C CYS A 110 1.30 -4.02 -13.72
N LEU A 111 0.85 -3.35 -12.65
CA LEU A 111 0.67 -1.89 -12.64
C LEU A 111 1.99 -1.15 -12.86
N ILE A 112 3.03 -1.51 -12.10
CA ILE A 112 4.37 -0.91 -12.21
C ILE A 112 4.89 -1.02 -13.65
N GLU A 113 4.86 -2.22 -14.23
CA GLU A 113 5.31 -2.44 -15.60
C GLU A 113 4.44 -1.73 -16.63
N THR A 114 3.15 -1.51 -16.34
CA THR A 114 2.29 -0.69 -17.20
C THR A 114 2.74 0.77 -17.16
N LEU A 115 2.96 1.37 -15.98
CA LEU A 115 3.46 2.73 -15.87
C LEU A 115 4.81 2.92 -16.55
N VAL A 116 5.72 1.94 -16.42
CA VAL A 116 7.02 1.93 -17.12
C VAL A 116 6.84 1.82 -18.63
N ALA A 117 5.95 0.95 -19.12
CA ALA A 117 5.64 0.82 -20.54
C ALA A 117 5.08 2.13 -21.13
N LEU A 118 4.31 2.89 -20.35
CA LEU A 118 3.81 4.21 -20.69
C LEU A 118 4.88 5.32 -20.58
N GLY A 119 6.09 5.01 -20.16
CA GLY A 119 7.27 5.88 -20.18
C GLY A 119 7.68 6.50 -18.85
N ALA A 120 7.04 6.16 -17.76
CA ALA A 120 7.39 6.66 -16.42
C ALA A 120 8.69 6.04 -15.87
N GLU A 121 9.40 6.83 -15.05
CA GLU A 121 10.41 6.34 -14.11
C GLU A 121 9.72 6.04 -12.78
N VAL A 122 9.79 4.78 -12.32
CA VAL A 122 9.00 4.31 -11.17
C VAL A 122 9.89 3.90 -10.01
N ARG A 123 9.50 4.27 -8.79
CA ARG A 123 10.04 3.77 -7.53
C ARG A 123 8.88 3.28 -6.66
N TRP A 124 9.08 2.20 -5.90
CA TRP A 124 7.98 1.54 -5.20
C TRP A 124 8.34 1.06 -3.81
N CYS A 125 7.40 1.19 -2.86
CA CYS A 125 7.39 0.50 -1.58
C CYS A 125 6.02 -0.12 -1.32
N SER A 126 5.92 -0.97 -0.30
CA SER A 126 4.62 -1.48 0.15
C SER A 126 3.97 -0.51 1.13
N CYS A 127 2.65 -0.52 1.22
CA CYS A 127 1.86 0.23 2.20
C CYS A 127 1.49 -0.60 3.45
N ASN A 128 2.07 -1.79 3.62
CA ASN A 128 1.82 -2.66 4.76
C ASN A 128 2.97 -3.65 4.96
N ILE A 129 3.40 -3.85 6.20
CA ILE A 129 4.56 -4.68 6.56
C ILE A 129 4.41 -6.18 6.26
N PHE A 130 3.18 -6.69 6.05
CA PHE A 130 2.92 -8.11 5.78
C PHE A 130 2.40 -8.41 4.38
N SER A 131 2.16 -7.40 3.54
CA SER A 131 1.45 -7.59 2.28
C SER A 131 2.36 -7.88 1.08
N THR A 132 3.66 -7.64 1.17
CA THR A 132 4.59 -7.88 0.07
C THR A 132 4.65 -9.35 -0.31
N GLN A 133 4.55 -9.64 -1.62
CA GLN A 133 4.97 -10.91 -2.21
C GLN A 133 6.44 -10.78 -2.63
N ASP A 134 7.33 -11.44 -1.90
CA ASP A 134 8.78 -11.31 -2.09
C ASP A 134 9.21 -11.72 -3.50
N THR A 135 8.49 -12.64 -4.14
CA THR A 135 8.69 -13.06 -5.53
C THR A 135 8.43 -11.92 -6.51
N ALA A 136 7.34 -11.18 -6.31
CA ALA A 136 6.97 -10.03 -7.16
C ALA A 136 7.98 -8.88 -6.98
N ALA A 137 8.35 -8.56 -5.74
CA ALA A 137 9.34 -7.53 -5.45
C ALA A 137 10.70 -7.82 -6.11
N ALA A 138 11.17 -9.08 -6.02
CA ALA A 138 12.41 -9.51 -6.64
C ALA A 138 12.34 -9.45 -8.18
N ALA A 139 11.21 -9.86 -8.79
CA ALA A 139 11.05 -9.83 -10.25
C ALA A 139 11.10 -8.40 -10.80
N ILE A 140 10.42 -7.46 -10.14
CA ILE A 140 10.38 -6.06 -10.56
C ILE A 140 11.73 -5.36 -10.31
N ALA A 141 12.42 -5.66 -9.21
CA ALA A 141 13.77 -5.19 -8.96
C ALA A 141 14.75 -5.71 -10.03
N LYS A 142 14.63 -6.99 -10.44
CA LYS A 142 15.43 -7.58 -11.52
C LYS A 142 15.14 -6.95 -12.89
N ALA A 143 13.91 -6.50 -13.13
CA ALA A 143 13.53 -5.75 -14.32
C ALA A 143 14.08 -4.29 -14.34
N GLY A 144 14.76 -3.85 -13.28
CA GLY A 144 15.43 -2.56 -13.20
C GLY A 144 14.60 -1.44 -12.56
N VAL A 145 13.46 -1.76 -11.95
CA VAL A 145 12.67 -0.80 -11.18
C VAL A 145 13.16 -0.77 -9.73
N ALA A 146 13.23 0.42 -9.15
CA ALA A 146 13.66 0.61 -7.76
C ALA A 146 12.55 0.22 -6.78
N VAL A 147 12.61 -0.99 -6.24
CA VAL A 147 11.67 -1.55 -5.26
C VAL A 147 12.32 -1.62 -3.88
N PHE A 148 11.61 -1.16 -2.86
CA PHE A 148 11.99 -1.23 -1.46
C PHE A 148 10.84 -1.87 -0.70
N ALA A 149 10.78 -3.20 -0.67
CA ALA A 149 9.71 -3.94 -0.02
C ALA A 149 10.09 -5.41 0.24
N TRP A 150 9.67 -5.94 1.40
CA TRP A 150 9.71 -7.38 1.71
C TRP A 150 8.65 -7.73 2.75
N LYS A 151 8.22 -8.97 2.78
CA LYS A 151 7.26 -9.43 3.78
C LYS A 151 7.91 -9.55 5.14
N GLY A 152 7.32 -8.90 6.15
CA GLY A 152 7.82 -8.91 7.53
C GLY A 152 8.80 -7.78 7.82
N GLU A 153 8.64 -6.62 7.19
CA GLU A 153 9.30 -5.38 7.59
C GLU A 153 8.99 -5.04 9.05
N SER A 154 9.94 -4.45 9.76
CA SER A 154 9.65 -3.71 10.98
C SER A 154 9.05 -2.34 10.63
N LEU A 155 8.42 -1.65 11.58
CA LEU A 155 7.89 -0.31 11.35
C LEU A 155 8.98 0.71 11.01
N GLU A 156 10.18 0.56 11.58
CA GLU A 156 11.34 1.38 11.22
C GLU A 156 11.76 1.14 9.76
N GLU A 157 11.80 -0.12 9.32
CA GLU A 157 12.12 -0.49 7.94
C GLU A 157 11.03 -0.02 6.96
N TYR A 158 9.77 -0.09 7.33
CA TYR A 158 8.62 0.39 6.55
C TYR A 158 8.75 1.88 6.21
N TRP A 159 8.98 2.74 7.21
CA TRP A 159 9.15 4.17 6.98
C TRP A 159 10.45 4.51 6.26
N TRP A 160 11.49 3.70 6.46
CA TRP A 160 12.71 3.79 5.65
C TRP A 160 12.44 3.44 4.19
N CYS A 161 11.70 2.37 3.88
CA CYS A 161 11.33 1.98 2.53
C CYS A 161 10.52 3.07 1.82
N THR A 162 9.54 3.67 2.52
CA THR A 162 8.75 4.79 2.02
C THR A 162 9.62 5.99 1.67
N ASN A 163 10.57 6.34 2.54
CA ASN A 163 11.53 7.40 2.28
C ASN A 163 12.44 7.10 1.07
N GLU A 164 12.93 5.87 0.93
CA GLU A 164 13.75 5.50 -0.21
C GLU A 164 12.98 5.55 -1.52
N ALA A 165 11.72 5.12 -1.52
CA ALA A 165 10.84 5.23 -2.68
C ALA A 165 10.53 6.71 -3.05
N LEU A 166 10.35 7.59 -2.05
CA LEU A 166 10.12 9.04 -2.22
C LEU A 166 11.35 9.83 -2.70
N THR A 167 12.54 9.24 -2.73
CA THR A 167 13.76 10.00 -3.01
C THR A 167 14.57 9.38 -4.15
N TRP A 168 14.71 10.10 -5.25
CA TRP A 168 15.53 9.72 -6.42
C TRP A 168 17.04 9.86 -6.14
N PRO A 169 17.91 9.22 -6.95
CA PRO A 169 19.37 9.29 -6.76
C PRO A 169 19.94 10.72 -6.81
N ASP A 170 19.28 11.64 -7.52
CA ASP A 170 19.64 13.06 -7.58
C ASP A 170 19.14 13.88 -6.36
N GLY A 171 18.52 13.22 -5.39
CA GLY A 171 17.99 13.83 -4.16
C GLY A 171 16.62 14.50 -4.31
N LYS A 172 16.04 14.49 -5.52
CA LYS A 172 14.69 15.03 -5.78
C LYS A 172 13.61 14.00 -5.45
N GLY A 173 12.37 14.48 -5.32
CA GLY A 173 11.18 13.66 -5.12
C GLY A 173 10.50 13.25 -6.43
N PRO A 174 9.31 12.60 -6.32
CA PRO A 174 8.44 12.26 -7.43
C PRO A 174 7.71 13.48 -8.01
N ASP A 175 7.24 13.33 -9.25
CA ASP A 175 6.24 14.23 -9.84
C ASP A 175 4.82 13.81 -9.44
N MET A 176 4.59 12.51 -9.23
CA MET A 176 3.27 11.95 -8.89
C MET A 176 3.41 10.79 -7.93
N ILE A 177 2.32 10.52 -7.20
CA ILE A 177 2.24 9.46 -6.20
C ILE A 177 1.05 8.55 -6.51
N VAL A 178 1.25 7.24 -6.41
CA VAL A 178 0.20 6.23 -6.25
C VAL A 178 0.21 5.81 -4.79
N ASP A 179 -0.80 6.13 -4.02
CA ASP A 179 -0.85 5.85 -2.59
C ASP A 179 -2.01 4.92 -2.23
N ASP A 180 -1.86 4.18 -1.17
CA ASP A 180 -2.85 3.27 -0.63
C ASP A 180 -2.85 3.36 0.90
N GLY A 181 -3.84 4.08 1.44
CA GLY A 181 -3.94 4.44 2.84
C GLY A 181 -3.34 5.82 3.17
N GLY A 182 -2.68 6.46 2.20
CA GLY A 182 -2.19 7.83 2.31
C GLY A 182 -0.95 8.00 3.16
N ASP A 183 -0.13 6.96 3.38
CA ASP A 183 1.04 7.05 4.26
C ASP A 183 2.21 7.80 3.62
N ALA A 184 2.45 7.65 2.32
CA ALA A 184 3.45 8.46 1.61
C ALA A 184 3.03 9.93 1.58
N THR A 185 1.76 10.20 1.33
CA THR A 185 1.16 11.54 1.39
C THR A 185 1.29 12.14 2.79
N LEU A 186 0.96 11.38 3.85
CA LEU A 186 1.08 11.80 5.24
C LEU A 186 2.52 12.15 5.61
N MET A 187 3.49 11.32 5.21
CA MET A 187 4.91 11.56 5.47
C MET A 187 5.38 12.89 4.89
N ILE A 188 4.95 13.24 3.67
CA ILE A 188 5.28 14.53 3.04
C ILE A 188 4.62 15.68 3.80
N HIS A 189 3.31 15.60 4.09
CA HIS A 189 2.55 16.65 4.76
C HIS A 189 3.07 16.92 6.17
N MET A 190 3.27 15.87 6.98
CA MET A 190 3.86 15.99 8.32
C MET A 190 5.30 16.52 8.25
N GLY A 191 6.08 16.07 7.25
CA GLY A 191 7.43 16.56 7.03
C GLY A 191 7.47 18.06 6.76
N VAL A 192 6.63 18.55 5.83
CA VAL A 192 6.52 19.99 5.52
C VAL A 192 6.04 20.81 6.72
N ALA A 193 5.07 20.30 7.47
CA ALA A 193 4.58 20.96 8.68
C ALA A 193 5.68 21.04 9.75
N ALA A 194 6.43 19.94 9.96
CA ALA A 194 7.50 19.87 10.94
C ALA A 194 8.77 20.66 10.55
N GLU A 195 9.03 20.87 9.27
CA GLU A 195 10.08 21.80 8.81
C GLU A 195 9.75 23.25 9.18
N LYS A 196 8.45 23.61 9.20
CA LYS A 196 7.98 24.95 9.62
C LYS A 196 7.90 25.09 11.15
N ASP A 197 7.40 24.06 11.82
CA ASP A 197 7.24 24.02 13.28
C ASP A 197 7.59 22.61 13.80
N PRO A 198 8.85 22.38 14.23
CA PRO A 198 9.27 21.09 14.77
C PRO A 198 8.49 20.61 16.00
N SER A 199 7.82 21.50 16.72
CA SER A 199 7.07 21.15 17.94
C SER A 199 5.88 20.23 17.68
N ILE A 200 5.36 20.16 16.46
CA ILE A 200 4.28 19.23 16.08
C ILE A 200 4.68 17.76 16.26
N LEU A 201 5.99 17.47 16.24
CA LEU A 201 6.53 16.12 16.45
C LEU A 201 6.71 15.78 17.95
N ASP A 202 6.40 16.70 18.87
CA ASP A 202 6.51 16.45 20.32
C ASP A 202 5.18 15.95 20.93
N LYS A 203 4.14 15.81 20.11
CA LYS A 203 2.86 15.22 20.52
C LYS A 203 3.04 13.75 20.95
N LYS A 204 2.17 13.30 21.86
CA LYS A 204 2.09 11.86 22.19
C LYS A 204 1.55 11.10 20.98
N PRO A 205 2.24 10.08 20.47
CA PRO A 205 1.75 9.27 19.36
C PRO A 205 0.50 8.46 19.75
N GLU A 206 -0.40 8.25 18.81
CA GLU A 206 -1.62 7.44 19.00
C GLU A 206 -1.33 5.93 18.91
N GLY A 207 -0.24 5.52 18.24
CA GLY A 207 0.17 4.14 18.04
C GLY A 207 1.66 4.00 17.74
N GLU A 208 2.09 2.75 17.57
CA GLU A 208 3.50 2.42 17.29
C GLU A 208 3.93 2.93 15.90
N ASP A 209 3.06 2.85 14.90
CA ASP A 209 3.30 3.35 13.53
C ASP A 209 3.61 4.85 13.53
N GLU A 210 2.77 5.63 14.21
CA GLU A 210 2.97 7.08 14.33
C GLU A 210 4.23 7.42 15.14
N ALA A 211 4.54 6.63 16.18
CA ALA A 211 5.74 6.82 16.97
C ALA A 211 7.01 6.67 16.11
N GLU A 212 7.07 5.64 15.25
CA GLU A 212 8.19 5.42 14.35
C GLU A 212 8.25 6.48 13.23
N LEU A 213 7.12 6.93 12.68
CA LEU A 213 7.08 8.04 11.73
C LEU A 213 7.64 9.34 12.35
N ILE A 214 7.21 9.68 13.57
CA ILE A 214 7.71 10.86 14.31
C ILE A 214 9.22 10.76 14.51
N LYS A 215 9.72 9.63 14.96
CA LYS A 215 11.15 9.35 15.14
C LYS A 215 11.91 9.51 13.84
N PHE A 216 11.37 8.96 12.74
CA PHE A 216 11.95 9.10 11.41
C PHE A 216 12.03 10.56 10.95
N LEU A 217 10.93 11.31 11.07
CA LEU A 217 10.86 12.72 10.66
C LEU A 217 11.80 13.60 11.47
N LYS A 218 11.89 13.43 12.79
CA LYS A 218 12.87 14.13 13.65
C LYS A 218 14.30 13.95 13.15
N LYS A 219 14.67 12.72 12.73
CA LYS A 219 15.98 12.42 12.15
C LYS A 219 16.15 13.07 10.77
N SER A 220 15.17 12.89 9.89
CA SER A 220 15.19 13.39 8.51
C SER A 220 15.36 14.91 8.43
N ILE A 221 14.60 15.66 9.25
CA ILE A 221 14.66 17.12 9.29
C ILE A 221 16.01 17.62 9.82
N LYS A 222 16.58 16.93 10.80
CA LYS A 222 17.93 17.26 11.31
C LYS A 222 19.01 17.06 10.25
N GLU A 223 18.88 16.05 9.39
CA GLU A 223 19.84 15.74 8.34
C GLU A 223 19.65 16.64 7.10
N ASN A 224 18.41 16.98 6.76
CA ASN A 224 18.06 17.85 5.64
C ASN A 224 16.80 18.69 5.94
N PRO A 225 16.96 19.93 6.42
CA PRO A 225 15.87 20.76 6.94
C PRO A 225 14.81 21.22 5.92
N ASN A 226 15.03 21.06 4.61
CA ASN A 226 14.12 21.50 3.57
C ASN A 226 13.66 20.36 2.65
N LYS A 227 13.97 19.13 2.99
CA LYS A 227 13.71 17.97 2.14
C LYS A 227 12.25 17.84 1.73
N TRP A 228 11.36 17.90 2.71
CA TRP A 228 9.93 17.64 2.53
C TRP A 228 9.25 18.79 1.77
N THR A 229 9.62 20.01 2.06
CA THR A 229 9.17 21.19 1.32
C THR A 229 9.63 21.14 -0.14
N GLU A 230 10.86 20.71 -0.42
CA GLU A 230 11.35 20.57 -1.81
C GLU A 230 10.63 19.42 -2.54
N ILE A 231 10.36 18.29 -1.89
CA ILE A 231 9.57 17.21 -2.48
C ILE A 231 8.16 17.71 -2.81
N ALA A 232 7.45 18.31 -1.83
CA ALA A 232 6.07 18.76 -2.01
C ALA A 232 5.89 19.76 -3.16
N LYS A 233 6.87 20.65 -3.41
CA LYS A 233 6.84 21.62 -4.52
C LYS A 233 6.78 20.98 -5.91
N HIS A 234 7.30 19.75 -6.06
CA HIS A 234 7.38 19.09 -7.36
C HIS A 234 6.22 18.12 -7.60
N VAL A 235 5.52 17.68 -6.56
CA VAL A 235 4.38 16.77 -6.69
C VAL A 235 3.21 17.45 -7.37
N LYS A 236 2.84 16.94 -8.54
CA LYS A 236 1.68 17.40 -9.33
C LYS A 236 0.37 16.83 -8.83
N GLY A 237 0.41 15.71 -8.12
CA GLY A 237 -0.76 15.09 -7.52
C GLY A 237 -0.53 13.67 -7.05
N VAL A 238 -1.51 13.15 -6.32
CA VAL A 238 -1.59 11.78 -5.81
C VAL A 238 -2.88 11.12 -6.30
N SER A 239 -2.83 9.82 -6.58
CA SER A 239 -4.01 8.98 -6.73
C SER A 239 -4.10 8.00 -5.57
N GLU A 240 -5.24 7.99 -4.88
CA GLU A 240 -5.46 7.23 -3.65
C GLU A 240 -6.37 6.04 -3.90
N GLU A 241 -5.93 4.86 -3.46
CA GLU A 241 -6.59 3.58 -3.70
C GLU A 241 -7.72 3.27 -2.71
N THR A 242 -7.60 3.67 -1.45
CA THR A 242 -8.46 3.12 -0.40
C THR A 242 -9.24 4.18 0.39
N THR A 243 -10.40 3.77 0.94
CA THR A 243 -11.31 4.63 1.72
C THR A 243 -10.61 5.39 2.83
N THR A 244 -9.67 4.76 3.55
CA THR A 244 -8.99 5.39 4.68
C THR A 244 -8.08 6.53 4.23
N GLY A 245 -7.32 6.34 3.14
CA GLY A 245 -6.50 7.39 2.55
C GLY A 245 -7.36 8.54 2.01
N VAL A 246 -8.47 8.22 1.35
CA VAL A 246 -9.44 9.21 0.87
C VAL A 246 -10.00 10.08 2.01
N HIS A 247 -10.34 9.48 3.15
CA HIS A 247 -10.77 10.24 4.34
C HIS A 247 -9.70 11.19 4.85
N ARG A 248 -8.42 10.77 4.83
CA ARG A 248 -7.28 11.64 5.19
C ARG A 248 -7.17 12.82 4.22
N LEU A 249 -7.30 12.58 2.91
CA LEU A 249 -7.24 13.64 1.90
C LEU A 249 -8.36 14.67 2.06
N TYR A 250 -9.61 14.24 2.26
CA TYR A 250 -10.72 15.17 2.51
C TYR A 250 -10.51 15.97 3.80
N LYS A 251 -10.03 15.33 4.89
CA LYS A 251 -9.71 16.03 6.14
C LYS A 251 -8.61 17.08 5.95
N MET A 252 -7.54 16.75 5.21
CA MET A 252 -6.48 17.71 4.87
C MET A 252 -7.04 18.87 4.01
N LEU A 253 -7.94 18.59 3.08
CA LEU A 253 -8.60 19.62 2.25
C LEU A 253 -9.46 20.56 3.10
N GLU A 254 -10.32 20.03 3.97
CA GLU A 254 -11.16 20.80 4.89
C GLU A 254 -10.34 21.70 5.81
N ASN A 255 -9.23 21.19 6.32
CA ASN A 255 -8.29 21.92 7.17
C ASN A 255 -7.40 22.91 6.40
N LYS A 256 -7.46 22.92 5.05
CA LYS A 256 -6.56 23.70 4.17
C LYS A 256 -5.08 23.33 4.32
N GLU A 257 -4.82 22.07 4.61
CA GLU A 257 -3.48 21.49 4.80
C GLU A 257 -3.02 20.72 3.55
N LEU A 258 -3.93 20.36 2.64
CA LEU A 258 -3.60 19.61 1.43
C LEU A 258 -2.64 20.42 0.55
N LEU A 259 -1.48 19.84 0.21
CA LEU A 259 -0.39 20.55 -0.48
C LEU A 259 -0.45 20.42 -2.00
N PHE A 260 -1.10 19.40 -2.52
CA PHE A 260 -1.18 19.10 -3.96
C PHE A 260 -2.50 18.40 -4.30
N PRO A 261 -2.93 18.40 -5.58
CA PRO A 261 -4.17 17.76 -6.00
C PRO A 261 -4.19 16.27 -5.69
N ALA A 262 -5.37 15.72 -5.44
CA ALA A 262 -5.58 14.29 -5.22
C ALA A 262 -6.71 13.76 -6.09
N ILE A 263 -6.56 12.54 -6.61
CA ILE A 263 -7.63 11.79 -7.27
C ILE A 263 -8.04 10.64 -6.36
N ASN A 264 -9.29 10.65 -5.94
CA ASN A 264 -9.93 9.59 -5.22
C ASN A 264 -10.32 8.48 -6.20
N VAL A 265 -9.46 7.47 -6.32
CA VAL A 265 -9.71 6.29 -7.16
C VAL A 265 -10.66 5.33 -6.46
N ASN A 266 -10.66 5.29 -5.13
CA ASN A 266 -11.54 4.39 -4.37
C ASN A 266 -13.01 4.53 -4.74
N ASP A 267 -13.48 5.76 -5.01
CA ASP A 267 -14.89 6.03 -5.28
C ASP A 267 -15.26 5.95 -6.76
N SER A 268 -14.31 5.63 -7.65
CA SER A 268 -14.65 5.13 -8.99
C SER A 268 -15.52 3.88 -8.85
N VAL A 269 -16.62 3.78 -9.60
CA VAL A 269 -17.58 2.66 -9.44
C VAL A 269 -16.93 1.32 -9.79
N THR A 270 -16.09 1.31 -10.83
CA THR A 270 -15.33 0.12 -11.25
C THR A 270 -14.21 -0.24 -10.26
N LYS A 271 -13.95 0.58 -9.23
CA LYS A 271 -13.11 0.24 -8.08
C LYS A 271 -13.96 -0.19 -6.90
N SER A 272 -14.76 0.70 -6.32
CA SER A 272 -15.47 0.43 -5.06
C SER A 272 -16.48 -0.72 -5.13
N LYS A 273 -17.19 -0.86 -6.25
CA LYS A 273 -18.20 -1.92 -6.45
C LYS A 273 -17.59 -3.24 -6.98
N PHE A 274 -16.28 -3.27 -7.25
CA PHE A 274 -15.56 -4.45 -7.72
C PHE A 274 -14.51 -4.89 -6.72
N ASP A 275 -13.48 -4.11 -6.47
CA ASP A 275 -12.39 -4.40 -5.53
C ASP A 275 -12.93 -4.61 -4.11
N ASN A 276 -13.57 -3.59 -3.53
CA ASN A 276 -14.05 -3.64 -2.15
C ASN A 276 -15.10 -4.75 -1.95
N LEU A 277 -15.92 -5.03 -2.95
CA LEU A 277 -16.99 -6.02 -2.88
C LEU A 277 -16.50 -7.42 -3.29
N TYR A 278 -16.14 -7.61 -4.56
CA TYR A 278 -15.77 -8.94 -5.09
C TYR A 278 -14.38 -9.38 -4.66
N GLY A 279 -13.43 -8.45 -4.52
CA GLY A 279 -12.10 -8.73 -4.00
C GLY A 279 -12.17 -9.28 -2.58
N CYS A 280 -12.87 -8.62 -1.69
CA CYS A 280 -13.04 -9.08 -0.31
C CYS A 280 -13.89 -10.37 -0.22
N ARG A 281 -14.86 -10.54 -1.14
CA ARG A 281 -15.68 -11.77 -1.20
C ARG A 281 -14.82 -13.02 -1.40
N GLU A 282 -13.79 -12.96 -2.22
CA GLU A 282 -12.89 -14.11 -2.44
C GLU A 282 -11.76 -14.16 -1.42
N SER A 283 -11.10 -13.04 -1.18
CA SER A 283 -9.85 -13.01 -0.41
C SER A 283 -10.03 -13.18 1.10
N LEU A 284 -11.19 -12.84 1.68
CA LEU A 284 -11.46 -13.12 3.09
C LEU A 284 -11.38 -14.61 3.42
N ALA A 285 -12.10 -15.42 2.64
CA ALA A 285 -12.10 -16.87 2.84
C ALA A 285 -10.72 -17.48 2.61
N ASP A 286 -9.98 -16.98 1.61
CA ASP A 286 -8.61 -17.40 1.32
C ASP A 286 -7.68 -17.12 2.52
N GLY A 287 -7.72 -15.93 3.09
CA GLY A 287 -6.94 -15.55 4.26
C GLY A 287 -7.25 -16.42 5.49
N ILE A 288 -8.52 -16.57 5.83
CA ILE A 288 -8.93 -17.41 6.97
C ILE A 288 -8.52 -18.86 6.77
N LYS A 289 -8.75 -19.45 5.60
CA LYS A 289 -8.46 -20.86 5.33
C LYS A 289 -6.96 -21.15 5.29
N ARG A 290 -6.17 -20.32 4.67
CA ARG A 290 -4.69 -20.47 4.65
C ARG A 290 -4.08 -20.30 6.05
N ALA A 291 -4.61 -19.37 6.85
CA ALA A 291 -4.14 -19.19 8.22
C ALA A 291 -4.50 -20.38 9.11
N THR A 292 -5.77 -20.80 9.10
CA THR A 292 -6.32 -21.62 10.18
C THR A 292 -6.65 -23.06 9.76
N ASP A 293 -6.87 -23.27 8.45
CA ASP A 293 -7.32 -24.57 7.91
C ASP A 293 -8.69 -25.05 8.44
N VAL A 294 -9.44 -24.14 9.10
CA VAL A 294 -10.74 -24.48 9.68
C VAL A 294 -11.84 -24.55 8.62
N MET A 295 -12.82 -25.42 8.86
CA MET A 295 -14.04 -25.48 8.08
C MET A 295 -14.95 -24.31 8.43
N ILE A 296 -15.37 -23.53 7.43
CA ILE A 296 -16.26 -22.37 7.63
C ILE A 296 -17.72 -22.79 7.73
N ALA A 297 -18.13 -23.85 7.01
CA ALA A 297 -19.51 -24.33 7.03
C ALA A 297 -19.96 -24.68 8.44
N GLY A 298 -21.20 -24.26 8.78
CA GLY A 298 -21.81 -24.49 10.08
C GLY A 298 -21.37 -23.56 11.20
N LYS A 299 -20.33 -22.76 11.01
CA LYS A 299 -19.88 -21.77 11.99
C LYS A 299 -20.80 -20.54 12.02
N VAL A 300 -20.80 -19.85 13.14
CA VAL A 300 -21.39 -18.52 13.28
C VAL A 300 -20.31 -17.49 13.01
N VAL A 301 -20.54 -16.62 12.03
CA VAL A 301 -19.60 -15.57 11.64
C VAL A 301 -20.23 -14.19 11.87
N CYS A 302 -19.64 -13.40 12.74
CA CYS A 302 -20.00 -12.00 12.95
C CYS A 302 -19.17 -11.13 12.00
N VAL A 303 -19.83 -10.42 11.09
CA VAL A 303 -19.20 -9.42 10.20
C VAL A 303 -19.58 -8.04 10.70
N CYS A 304 -18.58 -7.28 11.12
CA CYS A 304 -18.74 -5.92 11.63
C CYS A 304 -18.65 -4.91 10.47
N GLY A 305 -19.80 -4.33 10.09
CA GLY A 305 -19.95 -3.44 8.95
C GLY A 305 -20.67 -4.11 7.75
N TYR A 306 -21.49 -3.32 7.02
CA TYR A 306 -22.21 -3.76 5.82
C TYR A 306 -22.11 -2.74 4.67
N GLY A 307 -20.97 -2.04 4.59
CA GLY A 307 -20.52 -1.32 3.40
C GLY A 307 -20.11 -2.30 2.29
N ASP A 308 -19.43 -1.84 1.25
CA ASP A 308 -19.05 -2.71 0.12
C ASP A 308 -18.18 -3.90 0.57
N VAL A 309 -17.18 -3.66 1.43
CA VAL A 309 -16.34 -4.71 2.03
C VAL A 309 -17.19 -5.71 2.84
N GLY A 310 -18.02 -5.21 3.74
CA GLY A 310 -18.87 -6.05 4.58
C GLY A 310 -19.87 -6.90 3.78
N LYS A 311 -20.47 -6.34 2.71
CA LYS A 311 -21.33 -7.06 1.77
C LYS A 311 -20.61 -8.23 1.10
N GLY A 312 -19.38 -7.97 0.62
CA GLY A 312 -18.53 -9.02 0.04
C GLY A 312 -18.22 -10.13 1.04
N CYS A 313 -17.77 -9.75 2.24
CA CYS A 313 -17.44 -10.68 3.32
C CYS A 313 -18.64 -11.52 3.76
N ALA A 314 -19.79 -10.90 3.98
CA ALA A 314 -21.03 -11.58 4.36
C ALA A 314 -21.48 -12.58 3.29
N ALA A 315 -21.46 -12.19 2.02
CA ALA A 315 -21.79 -13.07 0.90
C ALA A 315 -20.82 -14.26 0.82
N SER A 316 -19.52 -14.03 1.03
CA SER A 316 -18.49 -15.08 1.06
C SER A 316 -18.78 -16.11 2.14
N MET A 317 -18.90 -15.67 3.39
CA MET A 317 -19.10 -16.56 4.53
C MET A 317 -20.40 -17.37 4.40
N ARG A 318 -21.49 -16.70 3.97
CA ARG A 318 -22.76 -17.39 3.67
C ARG A 318 -22.62 -18.41 2.53
N GLY A 319 -21.86 -18.06 1.49
CA GLY A 319 -21.58 -18.95 0.36
C GLY A 319 -20.83 -20.21 0.78
N PHE A 320 -20.00 -20.15 1.80
CA PHE A 320 -19.34 -21.31 2.43
C PHE A 320 -20.24 -22.08 3.43
N GLY A 321 -21.48 -21.65 3.64
CA GLY A 321 -22.42 -22.34 4.53
C GLY A 321 -22.34 -21.90 6.01
N ALA A 322 -21.76 -20.73 6.29
CA ALA A 322 -21.79 -20.14 7.62
C ALA A 322 -23.14 -19.48 7.91
N ARG A 323 -23.50 -19.41 9.20
CA ARG A 323 -24.56 -18.53 9.72
C ARG A 323 -23.95 -17.17 9.99
N VAL A 324 -24.35 -16.16 9.20
CA VAL A 324 -23.75 -14.84 9.24
C VAL A 324 -24.63 -13.87 10.01
N ILE A 325 -24.04 -13.17 10.96
CA ILE A 325 -24.63 -12.07 11.75
C ILE A 325 -23.89 -10.79 11.35
N ILE A 326 -24.60 -9.70 11.18
CA ILE A 326 -24.06 -8.38 10.81
C ILE A 326 -24.18 -7.43 11.99
N THR A 327 -23.17 -6.60 12.19
CA THR A 327 -23.28 -5.42 13.06
C THR A 327 -23.09 -4.16 12.20
N GLU A 328 -23.91 -3.13 12.41
CA GLU A 328 -23.89 -1.93 11.55
C GLU A 328 -24.40 -0.70 12.33
N ILE A 329 -23.81 0.45 12.04
CA ILE A 329 -24.23 1.73 12.62
C ILE A 329 -25.12 2.58 11.65
N ASP A 330 -24.93 2.38 10.32
CA ASP A 330 -25.73 3.07 9.31
C ASP A 330 -27.09 2.37 9.16
N PRO A 331 -28.21 3.08 9.42
CA PRO A 331 -29.53 2.47 9.34
C PRO A 331 -29.91 1.99 7.93
N ILE A 332 -29.35 2.59 6.87
CA ILE A 332 -29.59 2.17 5.48
C ILE A 332 -28.85 0.85 5.22
N CYS A 333 -27.59 0.75 5.59
CA CYS A 333 -26.79 -0.47 5.45
C CYS A 333 -27.37 -1.60 6.32
N ALA A 334 -27.80 -1.31 7.56
CA ALA A 334 -28.47 -2.27 8.43
C ALA A 334 -29.78 -2.80 7.82
N LEU A 335 -30.60 -1.92 7.25
CA LEU A 335 -31.82 -2.32 6.55
C LEU A 335 -31.51 -3.18 5.31
N GLN A 336 -30.47 -2.83 4.53
CA GLN A 336 -30.04 -3.63 3.38
C GLN A 336 -29.59 -5.04 3.83
N ALA A 337 -28.85 -5.15 4.94
CA ALA A 337 -28.42 -6.42 5.50
C ALA A 337 -29.63 -7.29 5.91
N ALA A 338 -30.61 -6.71 6.60
CA ALA A 338 -31.85 -7.39 6.98
C ALA A 338 -32.66 -7.84 5.76
N MET A 339 -32.80 -6.99 4.73
CA MET A 339 -33.46 -7.35 3.46
C MET A 339 -32.70 -8.45 2.69
N ALA A 340 -31.39 -8.52 2.83
CA ALA A 340 -30.57 -9.60 2.29
C ALA A 340 -30.68 -10.92 3.09
N GLY A 341 -31.47 -10.94 4.18
CA GLY A 341 -31.75 -12.12 5.00
C GLY A 341 -30.65 -12.43 6.03
N PHE A 342 -29.90 -11.43 6.46
CA PHE A 342 -28.97 -11.54 7.59
C PHE A 342 -29.65 -11.12 8.89
N GLU A 343 -29.25 -11.74 9.99
CA GLU A 343 -29.49 -11.21 11.32
C GLU A 343 -28.63 -9.97 11.52
N VAL A 344 -29.20 -8.88 12.06
CA VAL A 344 -28.49 -7.64 12.37
C VAL A 344 -28.64 -7.33 13.84
N THR A 345 -27.53 -7.23 14.56
CA THR A 345 -27.52 -6.97 16.01
C THR A 345 -26.24 -6.23 16.42
N THR A 346 -25.87 -6.23 17.70
CA THR A 346 -24.63 -5.61 18.21
C THR A 346 -23.51 -6.65 18.37
N VAL A 347 -22.26 -6.20 18.51
CA VAL A 347 -21.13 -7.10 18.78
C VAL A 347 -21.36 -7.83 20.10
N GLU A 348 -21.87 -7.13 21.11
CA GLU A 348 -22.11 -7.64 22.45
C GLU A 348 -23.07 -8.83 22.47
N ASP A 349 -24.09 -8.81 21.61
CA ASP A 349 -25.06 -9.90 21.50
C ASP A 349 -24.47 -11.17 20.84
N THR A 350 -23.34 -11.04 20.15
CA THR A 350 -22.65 -12.17 19.49
C THR A 350 -21.57 -12.81 20.35
N LEU A 351 -21.19 -12.18 21.49
CA LEU A 351 -20.17 -12.71 22.39
C LEU A 351 -20.61 -14.07 22.98
N GLY A 352 -19.71 -15.04 22.96
CA GLY A 352 -20.03 -16.42 23.35
C GLY A 352 -20.79 -17.25 22.31
N ILE A 353 -21.26 -16.64 21.21
CA ILE A 353 -22.01 -17.32 20.14
C ILE A 353 -21.16 -17.48 18.89
N ALA A 354 -20.53 -16.39 18.40
CA ALA A 354 -19.78 -16.39 17.15
C ALA A 354 -18.44 -17.12 17.26
N ASP A 355 -18.14 -17.90 16.23
CA ASP A 355 -16.89 -18.65 16.08
C ASP A 355 -15.81 -17.81 15.36
N ILE A 356 -16.24 -16.88 14.49
CA ILE A 356 -15.36 -16.03 13.69
C ILE A 356 -15.89 -14.61 13.74
N TYR A 357 -15.00 -13.66 14.01
CA TYR A 357 -15.26 -12.21 13.94
C TYR A 357 -14.43 -11.60 12.82
N VAL A 358 -15.08 -10.78 11.98
CA VAL A 358 -14.45 -10.10 10.83
C VAL A 358 -14.78 -8.61 10.90
N THR A 359 -13.79 -7.75 11.06
CA THR A 359 -14.00 -6.30 11.00
C THR A 359 -13.80 -5.76 9.59
N THR A 360 -14.66 -4.83 9.15
CA THR A 360 -14.77 -4.35 7.77
C THR A 360 -15.14 -2.86 7.66
N THR A 361 -14.94 -2.09 8.75
CA THR A 361 -15.56 -0.77 8.92
C THR A 361 -14.67 0.40 8.52
N GLY A 362 -13.36 0.23 8.50
CA GLY A 362 -12.39 1.31 8.36
C GLY A 362 -12.37 2.29 9.55
N ASN A 363 -12.99 1.92 10.68
CA ASN A 363 -13.04 2.72 11.90
C ASN A 363 -12.06 2.16 12.94
N ARG A 364 -12.15 2.54 14.20
CA ARG A 364 -11.27 2.09 15.29
C ARG A 364 -12.08 1.39 16.39
N ASP A 365 -11.39 0.50 17.13
CA ASP A 365 -11.90 -0.13 18.36
C ASP A 365 -13.27 -0.83 18.18
N ILE A 366 -13.49 -1.44 17.02
CA ILE A 366 -14.72 -2.20 16.73
C ILE A 366 -14.76 -3.47 17.58
N ILE A 367 -13.63 -4.17 17.66
CA ILE A 367 -13.42 -5.29 18.59
C ILE A 367 -12.46 -4.83 19.69
N THR A 368 -12.99 -4.63 20.87
CA THR A 368 -12.22 -4.18 22.04
C THR A 368 -11.58 -5.37 22.78
N ALA A 369 -10.64 -5.08 23.68
CA ALA A 369 -10.03 -6.09 24.53
C ALA A 369 -11.08 -6.76 25.45
N GLU A 370 -12.07 -6.00 25.90
CA GLU A 370 -13.20 -6.48 26.71
C GLU A 370 -14.12 -7.42 25.93
N HIS A 371 -14.31 -7.18 24.62
CA HIS A 371 -15.03 -8.12 23.74
C HIS A 371 -14.25 -9.43 23.63
N CYS A 372 -12.96 -9.35 23.34
CA CYS A 372 -12.08 -10.52 23.23
C CYS A 372 -12.10 -11.40 24.49
N ALA A 373 -12.11 -10.78 25.67
CA ALA A 373 -12.17 -11.49 26.95
C ALA A 373 -13.50 -12.22 27.20
N LYS A 374 -14.55 -11.94 26.44
CA LYS A 374 -15.89 -12.56 26.55
C LYS A 374 -16.26 -13.42 25.35
N MET A 375 -15.39 -13.49 24.34
CA MET A 375 -15.62 -14.34 23.17
C MET A 375 -15.63 -15.81 23.57
N LYS A 376 -16.24 -16.63 22.72
CA LYS A 376 -16.22 -18.09 22.81
C LYS A 376 -14.76 -18.59 22.79
N ASP A 377 -14.48 -19.63 23.58
CA ASP A 377 -13.17 -20.30 23.50
C ASP A 377 -12.87 -20.75 22.07
N GLN A 378 -11.64 -20.52 21.61
CA GLN A 378 -11.16 -20.78 20.26
C GLN A 378 -11.80 -19.89 19.16
N ALA A 379 -12.42 -18.77 19.52
CA ALA A 379 -12.90 -17.81 18.53
C ALA A 379 -11.75 -17.25 17.68
N ILE A 380 -12.01 -17.05 16.38
CA ILE A 380 -11.06 -16.48 15.43
C ILE A 380 -11.44 -15.02 15.19
N VAL A 381 -10.48 -14.12 15.32
CA VAL A 381 -10.68 -12.69 15.12
C VAL A 381 -9.75 -12.23 13.99
N CYS A 382 -10.32 -11.58 12.99
CA CYS A 382 -9.55 -11.04 11.87
C CYS A 382 -10.13 -9.72 11.36
N ASN A 383 -9.29 -8.96 10.69
CA ASN A 383 -9.63 -7.69 10.07
C ASN A 383 -9.38 -7.77 8.56
N ILE A 384 -10.23 -7.13 7.77
CA ILE A 384 -10.04 -6.94 6.34
C ILE A 384 -10.14 -5.45 5.95
N GLY A 385 -10.30 -4.56 6.94
CA GLY A 385 -10.12 -3.13 6.76
C GLY A 385 -8.64 -2.76 6.63
N HIS A 386 -8.33 -1.59 6.11
CA HIS A 386 -6.97 -1.21 5.72
C HIS A 386 -5.97 -1.20 6.89
N PHE A 387 -6.35 -0.61 8.03
CA PHE A 387 -5.48 -0.49 9.21
C PHE A 387 -5.82 -1.50 10.32
N ASP A 388 -4.87 -1.71 11.22
CA ASP A 388 -4.94 -2.65 12.35
C ASP A 388 -5.72 -2.12 13.56
N ASN A 389 -6.22 -0.90 13.52
CA ASN A 389 -6.88 -0.23 14.64
C ASN A 389 -8.35 -0.63 14.85
N GLU A 390 -8.96 -1.41 13.94
CA GLU A 390 -10.31 -1.95 14.14
C GLU A 390 -10.37 -2.98 15.27
N ILE A 391 -9.27 -3.72 15.48
CA ILE A 391 -9.09 -4.63 16.62
C ILE A 391 -8.14 -3.95 17.60
N GLN A 392 -8.53 -3.82 18.85
CA GLN A 392 -7.81 -3.05 19.87
C GLN A 392 -6.55 -3.78 20.38
N MET A 393 -5.62 -4.07 19.47
CA MET A 393 -4.41 -4.86 19.75
C MET A 393 -3.59 -4.28 20.89
N SER A 394 -3.44 -2.96 20.97
CA SER A 394 -2.66 -2.29 22.02
C SER A 394 -3.12 -2.62 23.43
N ARG A 395 -4.44 -2.81 23.65
CA ARG A 395 -4.99 -3.22 24.94
C ARG A 395 -5.03 -4.73 25.12
N ILE A 396 -5.21 -5.50 24.06
CA ILE A 396 -5.14 -6.96 24.10
C ILE A 396 -3.75 -7.40 24.53
N THR A 397 -2.70 -6.88 23.89
CA THR A 397 -1.30 -7.22 24.20
C THR A 397 -0.87 -6.90 25.64
N THR A 398 -1.54 -5.94 26.25
CA THR A 398 -1.27 -5.51 27.65
C THR A 398 -2.31 -6.01 28.64
N TRP A 399 -3.23 -6.89 28.24
CA TRP A 399 -4.24 -7.44 29.15
C TRP A 399 -3.57 -8.22 30.28
N PRO A 400 -3.96 -7.99 31.55
CA PRO A 400 -3.32 -8.63 32.70
C PRO A 400 -3.32 -10.16 32.62
N GLY A 401 -2.13 -10.75 32.58
CA GLY A 401 -1.96 -12.21 32.58
C GLY A 401 -2.23 -12.92 31.25
N ILE A 402 -2.44 -12.19 30.16
CA ILE A 402 -2.59 -12.77 28.82
C ILE A 402 -1.27 -13.37 28.33
N VAL A 403 -1.34 -14.49 27.64
CA VAL A 403 -0.17 -15.17 27.04
C VAL A 403 -0.35 -15.29 25.53
N ARG A 404 0.55 -14.67 24.77
CA ARG A 404 0.64 -14.85 23.32
C ARG A 404 1.46 -16.09 23.00
N THR A 405 0.95 -16.94 22.13
CA THR A 405 1.65 -18.09 21.55
C THR A 405 1.56 -17.99 20.02
N ASN A 406 2.68 -17.78 19.35
CA ASN A 406 2.72 -17.83 17.89
C ASN A 406 2.57 -19.29 17.42
N ILE A 407 1.54 -19.57 16.62
CA ILE A 407 1.28 -20.90 16.05
C ILE A 407 2.07 -21.07 14.74
N LYS A 408 1.98 -20.07 13.86
CA LYS A 408 2.74 -19.92 12.61
C LYS A 408 2.72 -18.45 12.18
N PRO A 409 3.48 -18.02 11.18
CA PRO A 409 3.46 -16.63 10.75
C PRO A 409 2.04 -16.09 10.57
N GLN A 410 1.75 -14.92 11.14
CA GLN A 410 0.47 -14.22 11.16
C GLN A 410 -0.72 -15.00 11.77
N TYR A 411 -0.46 -15.96 12.63
CA TYR A 411 -1.48 -16.74 13.34
C TYR A 411 -1.09 -16.92 14.80
N ASP A 412 -1.68 -16.11 15.67
CA ASP A 412 -1.38 -16.06 17.09
C ASP A 412 -2.55 -16.52 17.95
N LYS A 413 -2.24 -17.35 18.94
CA LYS A 413 -3.15 -17.72 20.02
C LYS A 413 -2.92 -16.79 21.21
N TRP A 414 -3.99 -16.24 21.75
CA TRP A 414 -4.01 -15.41 22.93
C TRP A 414 -4.79 -16.10 24.03
N THR A 415 -4.11 -16.55 25.09
CA THR A 415 -4.70 -17.29 26.21
C THR A 415 -4.89 -16.37 27.39
N TYR A 416 -6.11 -16.29 27.90
CA TYR A 416 -6.50 -15.51 29.06
C TYR A 416 -6.24 -16.27 30.37
N PRO A 417 -6.18 -15.58 31.55
CA PRO A 417 -5.89 -16.21 32.83
C PRO A 417 -6.89 -17.30 33.29
N ASP A 418 -8.13 -17.24 32.81
CA ASP A 418 -9.17 -18.24 33.06
C ASP A 418 -9.02 -19.51 32.20
N GLY A 419 -8.07 -19.53 31.28
CA GLY A 419 -7.74 -20.63 30.40
C GLY A 419 -8.40 -20.59 29.03
N HIS A 420 -9.42 -19.73 28.80
CA HIS A 420 -9.97 -19.58 27.45
C HIS A 420 -8.98 -18.88 26.52
N SER A 421 -9.11 -19.11 25.24
CA SER A 421 -8.20 -18.57 24.24
C SER A 421 -8.95 -18.08 23.01
N ILE A 422 -8.39 -17.09 22.34
CA ILE A 422 -8.80 -16.65 21.01
C ILE A 422 -7.63 -16.71 20.05
N TYR A 423 -7.92 -16.71 18.76
CA TYR A 423 -6.93 -16.59 17.71
C TYR A 423 -7.06 -15.25 17.02
N ILE A 424 -5.96 -14.52 16.86
CA ILE A 424 -5.93 -13.26 16.10
C ILE A 424 -5.04 -13.46 14.88
N LEU A 425 -5.58 -13.14 13.71
CA LEU A 425 -4.90 -13.30 12.43
C LEU A 425 -4.21 -11.99 12.02
N ALA A 426 -3.02 -12.10 11.42
CA ALA A 426 -2.21 -11.01 10.91
C ALA A 426 -2.01 -9.85 11.91
N GLU A 427 -2.00 -10.15 13.21
CA GLU A 427 -1.88 -9.16 14.29
C GLU A 427 -2.92 -8.02 14.20
N GLY A 428 -4.13 -8.34 13.72
CA GLY A 428 -5.20 -7.36 13.49
C GLY A 428 -5.11 -6.59 12.18
N ARG A 429 -4.05 -6.81 11.39
CA ARG A 429 -3.89 -6.22 10.04
C ARG A 429 -4.72 -6.99 9.00
N LEU A 430 -4.65 -6.55 7.74
CA LEU A 430 -5.37 -7.17 6.60
C LEU A 430 -5.15 -8.69 6.51
N VAL A 431 -6.16 -9.47 6.84
CA VAL A 431 -6.10 -10.95 6.84
C VAL A 431 -5.84 -11.53 5.45
N ASN A 432 -6.42 -10.93 4.42
CA ASN A 432 -6.30 -11.39 3.04
C ASN A 432 -4.89 -11.21 2.45
N LEU A 433 -4.15 -10.21 2.90
CA LEU A 433 -2.76 -9.93 2.48
C LEU A 433 -1.74 -10.50 3.47
N GLY A 434 -2.00 -10.41 4.77
CA GLY A 434 -1.12 -10.97 5.80
C GLY A 434 -1.06 -12.49 5.74
N CYS A 435 -2.21 -13.15 5.64
CA CYS A 435 -2.33 -14.61 5.66
C CYS A 435 -2.45 -15.26 4.28
N ALA A 436 -2.70 -14.47 3.22
CA ALA A 436 -2.82 -14.95 1.84
C ALA A 436 -2.11 -14.00 0.87
N THR A 437 -2.61 -13.84 -0.35
CA THR A 437 -1.99 -13.07 -1.45
C THR A 437 -2.83 -11.88 -1.91
N GLY A 438 -3.89 -11.53 -1.18
CA GLY A 438 -4.77 -10.40 -1.48
C GLY A 438 -5.83 -10.72 -2.52
N HIS A 439 -6.28 -9.69 -3.23
CA HIS A 439 -7.35 -9.79 -4.21
C HIS A 439 -6.90 -10.43 -5.52
N ALA A 440 -7.85 -11.09 -6.21
CA ALA A 440 -7.62 -11.73 -7.50
C ALA A 440 -7.24 -10.73 -8.60
N SER A 441 -6.43 -11.18 -9.56
CA SER A 441 -5.87 -10.33 -10.62
C SER A 441 -6.93 -9.62 -11.46
N PHE A 442 -8.04 -10.31 -11.80
CA PHE A 442 -9.11 -9.70 -12.61
C PHE A 442 -9.76 -8.49 -11.91
N VAL A 443 -10.04 -8.58 -10.61
CA VAL A 443 -10.63 -7.45 -9.89
C VAL A 443 -9.62 -6.32 -9.68
N MET A 444 -8.35 -6.65 -9.40
CA MET A 444 -7.29 -5.63 -9.30
C MET A 444 -6.99 -4.97 -10.65
N SER A 445 -7.25 -5.64 -11.77
CA SER A 445 -7.19 -5.00 -13.09
C SER A 445 -8.12 -3.79 -13.20
N ASN A 446 -9.33 -3.85 -12.61
CA ASN A 446 -10.24 -2.68 -12.58
C ASN A 446 -9.62 -1.52 -11.78
N SER A 447 -9.17 -1.78 -10.55
CA SER A 447 -8.55 -0.77 -9.70
C SER A 447 -7.32 -0.14 -10.34
N PHE A 448 -6.42 -0.96 -10.86
CA PHE A 448 -5.14 -0.50 -11.41
C PHE A 448 -5.27 0.14 -12.80
N THR A 449 -6.32 -0.19 -13.55
CA THR A 449 -6.69 0.57 -14.75
C THR A 449 -7.13 1.98 -14.38
N ASN A 450 -7.96 2.14 -13.32
CA ASN A 450 -8.31 3.44 -12.77
C ASN A 450 -7.07 4.21 -12.28
N GLN A 451 -6.14 3.55 -11.55
CA GLN A 451 -4.89 4.18 -11.10
C GLN A 451 -4.06 4.69 -12.28
N THR A 452 -3.89 3.86 -13.32
CA THR A 452 -3.14 4.26 -14.52
C THR A 452 -3.78 5.46 -15.22
N LEU A 453 -5.10 5.48 -15.35
CA LEU A 453 -5.84 6.61 -15.93
C LEU A 453 -5.77 7.85 -15.05
N ALA A 454 -5.79 7.70 -13.72
CA ALA A 454 -5.59 8.81 -12.78
C ALA A 454 -4.20 9.44 -12.92
N GLN A 455 -3.15 8.62 -13.02
CA GLN A 455 -1.78 9.12 -13.24
C GLN A 455 -1.64 9.84 -14.60
N LEU A 456 -2.27 9.32 -15.65
CA LEU A 456 -2.34 10.00 -16.94
C LEU A 456 -3.07 11.35 -16.84
N HIS A 457 -4.19 11.37 -16.11
CA HIS A 457 -4.99 12.59 -15.92
C HIS A 457 -4.21 13.67 -15.15
N ILE A 458 -3.53 13.31 -14.06
CA ILE A 458 -2.68 14.23 -13.29
C ILE A 458 -1.53 14.77 -14.16
N TRP A 459 -0.88 13.89 -14.93
CA TRP A 459 0.29 14.28 -15.74
C TRP A 459 -0.06 15.23 -16.88
N GLN A 460 -1.21 15.01 -17.53
CA GLN A 460 -1.63 15.75 -18.72
C GLN A 460 -2.37 17.05 -18.41
N ASN A 461 -2.88 17.21 -17.18
CA ASN A 461 -3.69 18.37 -16.79
C ASN A 461 -3.02 19.15 -15.66
N LYS A 462 -3.28 20.45 -15.62
CA LYS A 462 -2.96 21.28 -14.47
C LYS A 462 -4.19 21.33 -13.56
N LEU A 463 -4.10 20.64 -12.42
CA LEU A 463 -5.17 20.59 -11.44
C LEU A 463 -4.90 21.59 -10.31
N ASP A 464 -5.94 22.22 -9.81
CA ASP A 464 -5.89 22.98 -8.56
C ASP A 464 -5.90 22.04 -7.36
N VAL A 465 -5.43 22.52 -6.20
CA VAL A 465 -5.43 21.71 -4.97
C VAL A 465 -6.86 21.42 -4.55
N ASN A 466 -7.29 20.18 -4.76
CA ASN A 466 -8.61 19.65 -4.42
C ASN A 466 -8.55 18.10 -4.44
N VAL A 467 -9.63 17.47 -4.01
CA VAL A 467 -9.85 16.02 -4.17
C VAL A 467 -10.86 15.80 -5.28
N TYR A 468 -10.45 15.08 -6.32
CA TYR A 468 -11.23 14.82 -7.53
C TYR A 468 -11.63 13.34 -7.60
N ILE A 469 -12.69 13.03 -8.34
CA ILE A 469 -13.07 11.69 -8.80
C ILE A 469 -12.87 11.65 -10.31
N LEU A 470 -12.47 10.50 -10.84
CA LEU A 470 -12.33 10.33 -12.28
C LEU A 470 -13.68 10.54 -13.00
N PRO A 471 -13.67 11.18 -14.18
CA PRO A 471 -14.88 11.36 -14.98
C PRO A 471 -15.59 10.03 -15.29
N LYS A 472 -16.92 10.07 -15.39
CA LYS A 472 -17.77 8.90 -15.62
C LYS A 472 -17.42 8.15 -16.91
N GLU A 473 -16.98 8.85 -17.93
CA GLU A 473 -16.51 8.27 -19.19
C GLU A 473 -15.33 7.34 -18.98
N LEU A 474 -14.38 7.70 -18.11
CA LEU A 474 -13.20 6.86 -17.80
C LEU A 474 -13.60 5.64 -16.96
N ASP A 475 -14.53 5.79 -16.02
CA ASP A 475 -15.05 4.68 -15.23
C ASP A 475 -15.79 3.64 -16.13
N GLU A 476 -16.59 4.10 -17.10
CA GLU A 476 -17.20 3.21 -18.10
C GLU A 476 -16.16 2.59 -19.06
N GLU A 477 -15.10 3.31 -19.42
CA GLU A 477 -14.01 2.77 -20.23
C GLU A 477 -13.31 1.62 -19.51
N VAL A 478 -13.01 1.77 -18.22
CA VAL A 478 -12.47 0.69 -17.39
C VAL A 478 -13.35 -0.56 -17.50
N ALA A 479 -14.66 -0.42 -17.29
CA ALA A 479 -15.57 -1.56 -17.43
C ALA A 479 -15.50 -2.19 -18.83
N ARG A 480 -15.54 -1.37 -19.90
CA ARG A 480 -15.48 -1.87 -21.29
C ARG A 480 -14.25 -2.71 -21.58
N LEU A 481 -13.07 -2.30 -21.08
CA LEU A 481 -11.81 -3.02 -21.27
C LEU A 481 -11.84 -4.43 -20.67
N HIS A 482 -12.72 -4.72 -19.72
CA HIS A 482 -12.82 -6.01 -19.04
C HIS A 482 -13.88 -6.96 -19.65
N LEU A 483 -14.88 -6.42 -20.35
CA LEU A 483 -16.04 -7.20 -20.78
C LEU A 483 -15.70 -8.33 -21.76
N ALA A 484 -14.78 -8.08 -22.69
CA ALA A 484 -14.39 -9.09 -23.71
C ALA A 484 -13.75 -10.32 -23.06
N LYS A 485 -12.95 -10.15 -21.99
CA LYS A 485 -12.27 -11.24 -21.27
C LYS A 485 -13.26 -12.25 -20.67
N ILE A 486 -14.42 -11.78 -20.22
CA ILE A 486 -15.46 -12.61 -19.61
C ILE A 486 -16.62 -12.92 -20.57
N GLY A 487 -16.44 -12.65 -21.88
CA GLY A 487 -17.40 -13.02 -22.91
C GLY A 487 -18.70 -12.20 -22.91
N VAL A 488 -18.72 -11.02 -22.28
CA VAL A 488 -19.90 -10.15 -22.22
C VAL A 488 -20.09 -9.40 -23.52
N LYS A 489 -21.34 -9.38 -24.03
CA LYS A 489 -21.79 -8.59 -25.19
C LYS A 489 -22.81 -7.55 -24.74
N LEU A 490 -22.50 -6.28 -24.94
CA LEU A 490 -23.42 -5.19 -24.62
C LEU A 490 -24.51 -5.04 -25.70
N THR A 491 -25.72 -4.77 -25.25
CA THR A 491 -26.80 -4.24 -26.12
C THR A 491 -26.43 -2.82 -26.56
N LYS A 492 -26.68 -2.50 -27.82
CA LYS A 492 -26.48 -1.17 -28.37
C LYS A 492 -27.79 -0.39 -28.37
N LEU A 493 -27.78 0.86 -27.91
CA LEU A 493 -28.93 1.75 -28.04
C LEU A 493 -29.14 2.14 -29.50
N THR A 494 -30.41 2.20 -29.90
CA THR A 494 -30.79 2.92 -31.12
C THR A 494 -30.81 4.44 -30.82
N PRO A 495 -30.67 5.30 -31.83
CA PRO A 495 -30.78 6.75 -31.64
C PRO A 495 -32.08 7.17 -30.92
N ALA A 496 -33.20 6.55 -31.26
CA ALA A 496 -34.51 6.84 -30.63
C ALA A 496 -34.53 6.42 -29.14
N GLN A 497 -33.88 5.32 -28.76
CA GLN A 497 -33.76 4.91 -27.36
C GLN A 497 -32.84 5.84 -26.57
N ALA A 498 -31.73 6.27 -27.17
CA ALA A 498 -30.81 7.20 -26.55
C ALA A 498 -31.47 8.57 -26.31
N ASP A 499 -32.18 9.08 -27.30
CA ASP A 499 -32.95 10.32 -27.21
C ASP A 499 -34.04 10.24 -26.12
N TYR A 500 -34.79 9.13 -26.07
CA TYR A 500 -35.85 8.92 -25.07
C TYR A 500 -35.34 8.97 -23.62
N ILE A 501 -34.14 8.44 -23.33
CA ILE A 501 -33.58 8.45 -21.98
C ILE A 501 -32.56 9.59 -21.76
N GLY A 502 -32.36 10.46 -22.76
CA GLY A 502 -31.52 11.64 -22.65
C GLY A 502 -30.01 11.36 -22.51
N VAL A 503 -29.51 10.30 -23.15
CA VAL A 503 -28.06 9.95 -23.14
C VAL A 503 -27.53 9.86 -24.58
N LYS A 504 -26.19 9.84 -24.72
CA LYS A 504 -25.58 9.52 -26.02
C LYS A 504 -25.68 8.04 -26.32
N VAL A 505 -25.65 7.65 -27.59
CA VAL A 505 -25.71 6.24 -28.03
C VAL A 505 -24.56 5.42 -27.43
N ASP A 506 -23.41 6.01 -27.28
CA ASP A 506 -22.19 5.35 -26.78
C ASP A 506 -21.88 5.66 -25.30
N GLY A 507 -22.78 6.35 -24.61
CA GLY A 507 -22.65 6.73 -23.19
C GLY A 507 -22.02 8.11 -22.96
N PRO A 508 -21.77 8.49 -21.70
CA PRO A 508 -22.07 7.70 -20.50
C PRO A 508 -23.57 7.47 -20.31
N PHE A 509 -23.92 6.26 -19.82
CA PHE A 509 -25.33 5.84 -19.72
C PHE A 509 -26.02 6.29 -18.43
N LYS A 510 -25.24 6.76 -17.45
CA LYS A 510 -25.73 7.30 -16.17
C LYS A 510 -25.11 8.66 -15.92
N ASN A 511 -25.84 9.52 -15.21
CA ASN A 511 -25.31 10.81 -14.80
C ASN A 511 -24.24 10.67 -13.69
N GLU A 512 -23.46 11.73 -13.46
CA GLU A 512 -22.36 11.77 -12.47
C GLU A 512 -22.80 11.40 -11.04
N ASN A 513 -24.06 11.70 -10.69
CA ASN A 513 -24.60 11.47 -9.35
C ASN A 513 -25.25 10.09 -9.19
N TYR A 514 -25.27 9.26 -10.23
CA TYR A 514 -25.88 7.94 -10.14
C TYR A 514 -25.05 7.02 -9.24
N ARG A 515 -25.73 6.39 -8.30
CA ARG A 515 -25.13 5.42 -7.37
C ARG A 515 -25.58 4.00 -7.76
N TYR A 516 -24.59 3.15 -8.09
CA TYR A 516 -24.79 1.74 -8.45
C TYR A 516 -25.12 0.85 -7.26
#